data_f78ade786550632ed931fffcb3ce2ba6
#
_entry.id   f78ade786550632ed931fffcb3ce2ba6
#
_cell.length_a   1.000
_cell.length_b   1.000
_cell.length_c   1.000
_cell.angle_alpha   90.00
_cell.angle_beta   90.00
_cell.angle_gamma   90.00
#
_symmetry.space_group_name_H-M   'P 1'
#
loop_
_entity.id
_entity.type
_entity.pdbx_description
1 polymer ?
#
loop_
_entity_poly.entity_id
_entity_poly.type
_entity_poly.pdbx_seq_one_letter_code
_entity_poly.pdbx_strand_id
1 'polypeptide(L)'
;MITGTIKSQVDQIWNAFWSGGISNPLEVIEQITYLLFLRRLDDLHTLEENKSARLREPMARRVFPKGKDGIGKSGGRPYEDLRWSRFKHRAPSEMFVVVSEHVFPFLRKLGGDDSTYAKHMEGARFTIPTPALLAKVVDMLDNVPME
;
A
#
# COMPACT_ATOMS: atom_id res chain seq x y z
N MET A 1 23.04 4.13 -6.96
CA MET A 1 22.94 4.12 -8.43
C MET A 1 21.87 3.13 -8.87
N ILE A 2 20.99 3.57 -9.75
CA ILE A 2 19.96 2.67 -10.28
C ILE A 2 20.59 1.74 -11.31
N THR A 3 20.47 0.43 -11.09
CA THR A 3 20.98 -0.57 -12.04
C THR A 3 20.08 -0.60 -13.28
N GLY A 4 20.57 -1.18 -14.40
CA GLY A 4 19.77 -1.32 -15.60
C GLY A 4 18.48 -2.12 -15.38
N THR A 5 18.52 -3.13 -14.49
CA THR A 5 17.34 -3.92 -14.15
C THR A 5 16.28 -3.08 -13.42
N ILE A 6 16.69 -2.29 -12.43
CA ILE A 6 15.76 -1.44 -11.67
C ILE A 6 15.19 -0.37 -12.59
N LYS A 7 16.01 0.25 -13.45
CA LYS A 7 15.52 1.24 -14.40
C LYS A 7 14.45 0.64 -15.31
N SER A 8 14.69 -0.55 -15.83
CA SER A 8 13.73 -1.26 -16.68
C SER A 8 12.42 -1.51 -15.94
N GLN A 9 12.49 -1.94 -14.67
CA GLN A 9 11.30 -2.17 -13.85
C GLN A 9 10.50 -0.88 -13.64
N VAL A 10 11.18 0.23 -13.36
CA VAL A 10 10.54 1.54 -13.17
C VAL A 10 9.85 1.98 -14.47
N ASP A 11 10.54 1.83 -15.61
CA ASP A 11 9.98 2.19 -16.91
C ASP A 11 8.73 1.35 -17.24
N GLN A 12 8.75 0.06 -16.91
CA GLN A 12 7.60 -0.82 -17.12
C GLN A 12 6.41 -0.42 -16.26
N ILE A 13 6.65 -0.04 -15.00
CA ILE A 13 5.59 0.43 -14.10
C ILE A 13 4.98 1.72 -14.65
N TRP A 14 5.81 2.65 -15.07
CA TRP A 14 5.37 3.91 -15.68
C TRP A 14 4.48 3.64 -16.89
N ASN A 15 4.94 2.75 -17.78
CA ASN A 15 4.20 2.39 -18.99
C ASN A 15 2.88 1.69 -18.65
N ALA A 16 2.83 0.91 -17.59
CA ALA A 16 1.59 0.27 -17.15
C ALA A 16 0.53 1.29 -16.78
N PHE A 17 0.89 2.33 -16.02
CA PHE A 17 -0.02 3.42 -15.69
C PHE A 17 -0.49 4.16 -16.94
N TRP A 18 0.45 4.48 -17.80
CA TRP A 18 0.18 5.22 -19.04
C TRP A 18 -0.81 4.45 -19.93
N SER A 19 -0.56 3.16 -20.14
CA SER A 19 -1.41 2.27 -20.92
C SER A 19 -2.76 2.02 -20.25
N GLY A 20 -2.81 2.12 -18.92
CA GLY A 20 -4.03 1.91 -18.14
C GLY A 20 -4.93 3.12 -18.04
N GLY A 21 -4.60 4.23 -18.71
CA GLY A 21 -5.46 5.41 -18.79
C GLY A 21 -5.06 6.56 -17.87
N ILE A 22 -3.97 6.46 -17.13
CA ILE A 22 -3.45 7.56 -16.31
C ILE A 22 -2.32 8.24 -17.07
N SER A 23 -2.59 9.43 -17.58
CA SER A 23 -1.63 10.17 -18.40
C SER A 23 -0.97 11.36 -17.70
N ASN A 24 -1.44 11.74 -16.50
CA ASN A 24 -0.84 12.83 -15.74
C ASN A 24 0.37 12.32 -14.96
N PRO A 25 1.59 12.78 -15.25
CA PRO A 25 2.78 12.30 -14.55
C PRO A 25 2.74 12.48 -13.04
N LEU A 26 2.16 13.58 -12.55
CA LEU A 26 2.05 13.83 -11.11
C LEU A 26 1.15 12.79 -10.44
N GLU A 27 0.06 12.42 -11.11
CA GLU A 27 -0.86 11.40 -10.62
C GLU A 27 -0.19 10.02 -10.55
N VAL A 28 0.59 9.67 -11.58
CA VAL A 28 1.37 8.42 -11.58
C VAL A 28 2.33 8.38 -10.39
N ILE A 29 3.08 9.47 -10.19
CA ILE A 29 4.04 9.55 -9.08
C ILE A 29 3.32 9.42 -7.74
N GLU A 30 2.18 10.07 -7.56
CA GLU A 30 1.40 9.99 -6.34
C GLU A 30 0.96 8.54 -6.05
N GLN A 31 0.39 7.87 -7.06
CA GLN A 31 -0.09 6.49 -6.87
C GLN A 31 1.06 5.55 -6.53
N ILE A 32 2.17 5.66 -7.22
CA ILE A 32 3.36 4.85 -6.93
C ILE A 32 3.84 5.12 -5.50
N THR A 33 3.89 6.37 -5.10
CA THR A 33 4.34 6.77 -3.76
C THR A 33 3.46 6.16 -2.67
N TYR A 34 2.15 6.24 -2.82
CA TYR A 34 1.22 5.66 -1.84
C TYR A 34 1.37 4.15 -1.76
N LEU A 35 1.49 3.47 -2.89
CA LEU A 35 1.63 2.00 -2.91
C LEU A 35 2.96 1.56 -2.30
N LEU A 36 4.06 2.25 -2.60
CA LEU A 36 5.36 1.95 -1.98
C LEU A 36 5.33 2.20 -0.48
N PHE A 37 4.63 3.24 -0.06
CA PHE A 37 4.44 3.53 1.34
C PHE A 37 3.69 2.40 2.05
N LEU A 38 2.62 1.90 1.45
CA LEU A 38 1.85 0.78 1.99
C LEU A 38 2.72 -0.47 2.15
N ARG A 39 3.58 -0.73 1.17
CA ARG A 39 4.53 -1.83 1.26
C ARG A 39 5.51 -1.62 2.42
N ARG A 40 6.00 -0.38 2.59
CA ARG A 40 6.91 -0.04 3.68
C ARG A 40 6.24 -0.20 5.05
N LEU A 41 4.98 0.20 5.17
CA LEU A 41 4.22 0.03 6.42
C LEU A 41 4.12 -1.43 6.82
N ASP A 42 3.87 -2.32 5.87
CA ASP A 42 3.81 -3.74 6.14
C ASP A 42 5.17 -4.30 6.56
N ASP A 43 6.25 -3.85 5.91
CA ASP A 43 7.61 -4.24 6.29
C ASP A 43 7.92 -3.83 7.73
N LEU A 44 7.55 -2.60 8.12
CA LEU A 44 7.74 -2.11 9.47
C LEU A 44 6.94 -2.93 10.50
N HIS A 45 5.71 -3.28 10.15
CA HIS A 45 4.88 -4.10 11.02
C HIS A 45 5.49 -5.49 11.20
N THR A 46 6.00 -6.08 10.12
CA THR A 46 6.68 -7.38 10.16
C THR A 46 7.92 -7.33 11.05
N LEU A 47 8.70 -6.25 10.98
CA LEU A 47 9.86 -6.06 11.85
C LEU A 47 9.46 -6.04 13.32
N GLU A 48 8.35 -5.36 13.64
CA GLU A 48 7.84 -5.32 15.02
C GLU A 48 7.33 -6.68 15.47
N GLU A 49 6.67 -7.43 14.58
CA GLU A 49 6.22 -8.79 14.88
C GLU A 49 7.41 -9.70 15.20
N ASN A 50 8.46 -9.63 14.39
CA ASN A 50 9.65 -10.45 14.57
C ASN A 50 10.39 -10.09 15.87
N LYS A 51 10.48 -8.81 16.18
CA LYS A 51 11.08 -8.32 17.42
C LYS A 51 10.29 -8.83 18.64
N SER A 52 8.97 -8.72 18.59
CA SER A 52 8.09 -9.19 19.65
C SER A 52 8.26 -10.69 19.90
N ALA A 53 8.27 -11.47 18.83
CA ALA A 53 8.46 -12.93 18.92
C ALA A 53 9.84 -13.28 19.51
N ARG A 54 10.89 -12.61 19.07
CA ARG A 54 12.25 -12.87 19.52
C ARG A 54 12.43 -12.53 21.00
N LEU A 55 11.86 -11.41 21.46
CA LEU A 55 11.99 -10.92 22.82
C LEU A 55 10.92 -11.49 23.75
N ARG A 56 9.92 -12.21 23.22
CA ARG A 56 8.78 -12.72 23.95
C ARG A 56 8.03 -11.62 24.70
N GLU A 57 7.89 -10.47 24.07
CA GLU A 57 7.21 -9.30 24.63
C GLU A 57 6.07 -8.88 23.68
N PRO A 58 5.02 -8.20 24.18
CA PRO A 58 4.00 -7.64 23.31
C PRO A 58 4.63 -6.64 22.35
N MET A 59 4.01 -6.45 21.19
CA MET A 59 4.49 -5.46 20.23
C MET A 59 4.42 -4.06 20.83
N ALA A 60 5.56 -3.36 20.81
CA ALA A 60 5.64 -1.99 21.30
C ALA A 60 4.88 -1.00 20.41
N ARG A 61 4.87 -1.27 19.10
CA ARG A 61 4.19 -0.44 18.10
C ARG A 61 3.50 -1.33 17.08
N ARG A 62 2.23 -1.07 16.87
CA ARG A 62 1.49 -1.74 15.80
C ARG A 62 1.14 -0.73 14.73
N VAL A 63 1.66 -0.96 13.51
CA VAL A 63 1.28 -0.16 12.36
C VAL A 63 -0.19 -0.44 12.00
N PHE A 64 -0.55 -1.74 11.98
CA PHE A 64 -1.92 -2.17 11.74
C PHE A 64 -2.56 -2.60 13.06
N PRO A 65 -3.59 -1.88 13.53
CA PRO A 65 -4.25 -2.21 14.80
C PRO A 65 -4.91 -3.59 14.78
N LYS A 66 -5.23 -4.09 15.95
CA LYS A 66 -6.05 -5.31 16.07
C LYS A 66 -7.51 -4.95 15.75
N GLY A 67 -8.27 -5.94 15.27
CA GLY A 67 -9.68 -5.78 15.02
C GLY A 67 -9.99 -5.38 13.58
N LYS A 68 -11.13 -4.74 13.40
CA LYS A 68 -11.65 -4.35 12.08
C LYS A 68 -11.73 -2.83 11.95
N ASP A 69 -11.69 -2.36 10.71
CA ASP A 69 -11.70 -0.91 10.43
C ASP A 69 -13.07 -0.23 10.58
N GLY A 70 -14.14 -0.99 10.70
CA GLY A 70 -15.48 -0.43 10.87
C GLY A 70 -16.09 0.17 9.60
N ILE A 71 -15.46 -0.02 8.45
CA ILE A 71 -15.91 0.56 7.19
C ILE A 71 -16.75 -0.47 6.42
N GLY A 72 -17.97 -0.10 6.05
CA GLY A 72 -18.87 -0.95 5.28
C GLY A 72 -19.96 -1.59 6.12
N LYS A 73 -20.87 -2.31 5.46
CA LYS A 73 -22.08 -2.86 6.08
C LYS A 73 -21.84 -4.01 7.06
N SER A 74 -20.70 -4.69 6.94
CA SER A 74 -20.40 -5.89 7.74
C SER A 74 -19.52 -5.58 8.96
N GLY A 75 -19.41 -4.34 9.37
CA GLY A 75 -18.57 -3.95 10.50
C GLY A 75 -17.09 -3.78 10.12
N GLY A 76 -16.78 -3.77 8.84
CA GLY A 76 -15.44 -3.53 8.33
C GLY A 76 -14.65 -4.79 8.02
N ARG A 77 -13.41 -4.58 7.60
CA ARG A 77 -12.43 -5.64 7.33
C ARG A 77 -11.40 -5.69 8.44
N PRO A 78 -10.85 -6.88 8.76
CA PRO A 78 -9.71 -6.95 9.67
C PRO A 78 -8.57 -6.09 9.14
N TYR A 79 -7.91 -5.35 10.01
CA TYR A 79 -6.75 -4.54 9.61
C TYR A 79 -5.63 -5.40 8.99
N GLU A 80 -5.54 -6.67 9.37
CA GLU A 80 -4.59 -7.61 8.76
C GLU A 80 -4.77 -7.72 7.25
N ASP A 81 -6.01 -7.66 6.77
CA ASP A 81 -6.31 -7.75 5.33
C ASP A 81 -5.81 -6.53 4.55
N LEU A 82 -5.51 -5.43 5.24
CA LEU A 82 -5.03 -4.20 4.63
C LEU A 82 -3.52 -4.21 4.40
N ARG A 83 -2.82 -5.20 4.90
CA ARG A 83 -1.38 -5.33 4.74
C ARG A 83 -1.04 -5.71 3.31
N TRP A 84 0.05 -5.13 2.80
CA TRP A 84 0.56 -5.42 1.46
C TRP A 84 0.71 -6.93 1.22
N SER A 85 1.31 -7.64 2.16
CA SER A 85 1.56 -9.08 2.08
C SER A 85 0.28 -9.91 2.01
N ARG A 86 -0.84 -9.33 2.41
CA ARG A 86 -2.14 -10.00 2.36
C ARG A 86 -2.89 -9.69 1.08
N PHE A 87 -3.09 -8.40 0.77
CA PHE A 87 -3.93 -8.05 -0.39
C PHE A 87 -3.26 -8.33 -1.74
N LYS A 88 -1.93 -8.38 -1.80
CA LYS A 88 -1.24 -8.67 -3.07
C LYS A 88 -1.58 -10.05 -3.65
N HIS A 89 -2.07 -10.96 -2.82
CA HIS A 89 -2.46 -12.31 -3.25
C HIS A 89 -3.95 -12.44 -3.58
N ARG A 90 -4.72 -11.36 -3.44
CA ARG A 90 -6.15 -11.38 -3.73
C ARG A 90 -6.41 -11.31 -5.22
N ALA A 91 -7.60 -11.80 -5.64
CA ALA A 91 -8.04 -11.61 -7.02
C ALA A 91 -8.15 -10.11 -7.33
N PRO A 92 -7.93 -9.69 -8.60
CA PRO A 92 -7.92 -8.26 -8.93
C PRO A 92 -9.15 -7.49 -8.46
N SER A 93 -10.34 -8.03 -8.64
CA SER A 93 -11.58 -7.36 -8.21
C SER A 93 -11.65 -7.19 -6.69
N GLU A 94 -11.26 -8.21 -5.94
CA GLU A 94 -11.24 -8.14 -4.47
C GLU A 94 -10.15 -7.20 -3.99
N MET A 95 -8.96 -7.27 -4.58
CA MET A 95 -7.86 -6.36 -4.27
C MET A 95 -8.29 -4.91 -4.48
N PHE A 96 -8.98 -4.62 -5.57
CA PHE A 96 -9.47 -3.28 -5.88
C PHE A 96 -10.41 -2.76 -4.79
N VAL A 97 -11.35 -3.59 -4.34
CA VAL A 97 -12.28 -3.23 -3.26
C VAL A 97 -11.52 -2.98 -1.96
N VAL A 98 -10.61 -3.88 -1.58
CA VAL A 98 -9.84 -3.74 -0.35
C VAL A 98 -9.02 -2.45 -0.37
N VAL A 99 -8.31 -2.19 -1.45
CA VAL A 99 -7.44 -1.01 -1.55
C VAL A 99 -8.25 0.28 -1.59
N SER A 100 -9.27 0.35 -2.46
CA SER A 100 -10.04 1.59 -2.63
C SER A 100 -10.94 1.91 -1.44
N GLU A 101 -11.57 0.92 -0.84
CA GLU A 101 -12.57 1.13 0.20
C GLU A 101 -12.04 1.02 1.63
N HIS A 102 -10.91 0.36 1.84
CA HIS A 102 -10.36 0.12 3.18
C HIS A 102 -8.94 0.62 3.37
N VAL A 103 -8.03 0.30 2.45
CA VAL A 103 -6.61 0.65 2.60
C VAL A 103 -6.39 2.14 2.53
N PHE A 104 -6.93 2.82 1.53
CA PHE A 104 -6.77 4.27 1.39
C PHE A 104 -7.45 5.04 2.50
N PRO A 105 -8.67 4.70 2.95
CA PRO A 105 -9.22 5.31 4.17
C PRO A 105 -8.34 5.12 5.41
N PHE A 106 -7.73 3.94 5.57
CA PHE A 106 -6.77 3.69 6.64
C PHE A 106 -5.55 4.61 6.51
N LEU A 107 -5.01 4.71 5.29
CA LEU A 107 -3.86 5.56 4.99
C LEU A 107 -4.12 7.02 5.35
N ARG A 108 -5.31 7.53 5.01
CA ARG A 108 -5.70 8.90 5.35
C ARG A 108 -5.80 9.13 6.86
N LYS A 109 -6.25 8.12 7.61
CA LYS A 109 -6.33 8.20 9.08
C LYS A 109 -4.97 8.22 9.75
N LEU A 110 -3.96 7.61 9.15
CA LEU A 110 -2.59 7.69 9.63
C LEU A 110 -2.08 9.12 9.58
N GLY A 111 -2.67 9.96 8.73
CA GLY A 111 -2.33 11.35 8.60
C GLY A 111 -2.81 12.25 9.75
N GLY A 112 -3.45 11.70 10.77
CA GLY A 112 -3.88 12.48 11.94
C GLY A 112 -2.77 12.89 12.89
N ASP A 113 -1.55 12.53 12.61
CA ASP A 113 -0.37 12.87 13.39
C ASP A 113 0.23 14.19 12.91
N ASP A 114 1.07 14.84 13.73
CA ASP A 114 1.64 16.16 13.43
C ASP A 114 2.85 16.16 12.48
N SER A 115 3.28 15.01 11.99
CA SER A 115 4.40 14.95 11.07
C SER A 115 4.04 15.48 9.68
N THR A 116 5.02 16.01 8.95
CA THR A 116 4.85 16.45 7.55
C THR A 116 4.33 15.31 6.68
N TYR A 117 4.81 14.13 6.94
CA TYR A 117 4.46 12.91 6.27
C TYR A 117 2.98 12.56 6.47
N ALA A 118 2.52 12.66 7.72
CA ALA A 118 1.12 12.42 8.06
C ALA A 118 0.20 13.38 7.32
N LYS A 119 0.58 14.66 7.22
CA LYS A 119 -0.19 15.67 6.48
C LYS A 119 -0.31 15.33 5.01
N HIS A 120 0.75 14.80 4.41
CA HIS A 120 0.72 14.36 3.01
C HIS A 120 -0.28 13.21 2.82
N MET A 121 -0.33 12.28 3.77
CA MET A 121 -1.21 11.12 3.68
C MET A 121 -2.68 11.45 3.93
N GLU A 122 -3.00 12.53 4.63
CA GLU A 122 -4.39 12.97 4.82
C GLU A 122 -5.11 13.22 3.48
N GLY A 123 -4.36 13.66 2.47
CA GLY A 123 -4.91 13.95 1.15
C GLY A 123 -4.79 12.78 0.16
N ALA A 124 -4.41 11.60 0.62
CA ALA A 124 -4.21 10.45 -0.26
C ALA A 124 -5.50 10.06 -0.98
N ARG A 125 -5.42 9.95 -2.30
CA ARG A 125 -6.56 9.59 -3.16
C ARG A 125 -6.18 8.40 -4.02
N PHE A 126 -7.08 7.43 -4.08
CA PHE A 126 -6.91 6.28 -4.94
C PHE A 126 -7.55 6.58 -6.30
N THR A 127 -6.73 6.64 -7.35
CA THR A 127 -7.18 7.04 -8.69
C THR A 127 -6.95 5.98 -9.76
N ILE A 128 -6.43 4.81 -9.40
CA ILE A 128 -6.25 3.72 -10.34
C ILE A 128 -7.62 3.25 -10.83
N PRO A 129 -7.89 3.29 -12.15
CA PRO A 129 -9.26 3.15 -12.67
C PRO A 129 -9.77 1.73 -12.77
N THR A 130 -8.90 0.72 -12.84
CA THR A 130 -9.34 -0.66 -13.05
C THR A 130 -8.66 -1.65 -12.10
N PRO A 131 -9.36 -2.74 -11.74
CA PRO A 131 -8.75 -3.81 -10.95
C PRO A 131 -7.54 -4.45 -11.64
N ALA A 132 -7.59 -4.61 -12.95
CA ALA A 132 -6.49 -5.21 -13.71
C ALA A 132 -5.22 -4.37 -13.61
N LEU A 133 -5.33 -3.04 -13.72
CA LEU A 133 -4.19 -2.14 -13.60
C LEU A 133 -3.62 -2.20 -12.18
N LEU A 134 -4.48 -2.16 -11.16
CA LEU A 134 -4.04 -2.24 -9.78
C LEU A 134 -3.26 -3.53 -9.52
N ALA A 135 -3.79 -4.68 -9.92
CA ALA A 135 -3.13 -5.96 -9.72
C ALA A 135 -1.77 -6.01 -10.41
N LYS A 136 -1.70 -5.49 -11.63
CA LYS A 136 -0.45 -5.44 -12.40
C LYS A 136 0.59 -4.57 -11.71
N VAL A 137 0.19 -3.38 -11.27
CA VAL A 137 1.10 -2.44 -10.63
C VAL A 137 1.59 -2.98 -9.27
N VAL A 138 0.70 -3.56 -8.48
CA VAL A 138 1.05 -4.16 -7.20
C VAL A 138 2.09 -5.26 -7.40
N ASP A 139 1.86 -6.14 -8.37
CA ASP A 139 2.81 -7.21 -8.69
C ASP A 139 4.18 -6.65 -9.12
N MET A 140 4.18 -5.64 -9.98
CA MET A 140 5.41 -5.02 -10.44
C MET A 140 6.18 -4.35 -9.30
N LEU A 141 5.48 -3.61 -8.44
CA LEU A 141 6.09 -2.95 -7.28
C LEU A 141 6.60 -3.95 -6.24
N ASP A 142 5.91 -5.08 -6.09
CA ASP A 142 6.33 -6.12 -5.16
C ASP A 142 7.67 -6.74 -5.57
N ASN A 143 7.97 -6.73 -6.86
CA ASN A 143 9.20 -7.29 -7.41
C ASN A 143 10.37 -6.30 -7.47
N VAL A 144 10.16 -5.05 -7.12
CA VAL A 144 11.24 -4.06 -7.07
C VAL A 144 12.03 -4.24 -5.77
N PRO A 145 13.38 -4.40 -5.84
CA PRO A 145 14.18 -4.47 -4.62
C PRO A 145 14.10 -3.15 -3.84
N MET A 146 13.81 -3.26 -2.54
CA MET A 146 13.71 -2.11 -1.66
C MET A 146 14.66 -2.29 -0.49
N GLU A 147 15.86 -1.76 -0.64
CA GLU A 147 16.87 -1.77 0.41
C GLU A 147 17.15 -0.38 0.93
#